data_f2cb009d47137d644001e56b18562df3
#
_entry.id   f2cb009d47137d644001e56b18562df3
#
_cell.length_a   1.000
_cell.length_b   1.000
_cell.length_c   1.000
_cell.angle_alpha   90.00
_cell.angle_beta   90.00
_cell.angle_gamma   90.00
#
_symmetry.space_group_name_H-M   'P 1'
#
loop_
_entity.id
_entity.type
_entity.pdbx_description
1 polymer ?
#
loop_
_entity_poly.entity_id
_entity_poly.type
_entity_poly.pdbx_seq_one_letter_code
_entity_poly.pdbx_strand_id
1 'polypeptide(L)'
;MTTRKELWNDWTSEYIYEGDPIPLFETTADDVVLTKEYGSDDRSILKRSPDMEDAIQREGMKVIGDWHTTDSEYEGLLYLMYRLQDGEVVPLYVGKAGKYGRDGEQLSVNIADLRGRSKSKFARWGDGYAYHIGELSAAVLDHEKTPVQKYSDWADSLFEPDSRRLRTPVYFWTRAWKADDTGLYYDFETPLEEMEYQIVGIISDLYPDDLLNTEGA
;
A
#
# COMPACT_ATOMS: atom_id res chain seq x y z
N MET A 1 -11.10 26.22 13.97
CA MET A 1 -11.71 25.18 13.12
C MET A 1 -10.56 24.54 12.37
N THR A 2 -10.26 23.30 12.65
CA THR A 2 -9.13 22.59 12.04
C THR A 2 -9.38 22.38 10.55
N THR A 3 -8.43 22.70 9.71
CA THR A 3 -8.52 22.52 8.26
C THR A 3 -8.18 21.06 7.87
N ARG A 4 -8.62 20.62 6.68
CA ARG A 4 -8.25 19.29 6.15
C ARG A 4 -6.73 19.10 6.04
N LYS A 5 -6.01 20.15 5.69
CA LYS A 5 -4.54 20.11 5.62
C LYS A 5 -3.89 19.93 6.99
N GLU A 6 -4.41 20.59 8.03
CA GLU A 6 -3.95 20.40 9.41
C GLU A 6 -4.23 18.97 9.87
N LEU A 7 -5.43 18.43 9.65
CA LEU A 7 -5.76 17.04 9.98
C LEU A 7 -4.82 16.05 9.31
N TRP A 8 -4.54 16.24 8.02
CA TRP A 8 -3.61 15.39 7.28
C TRP A 8 -2.18 15.47 7.82
N ASN A 9 -1.69 16.69 8.08
CA ASN A 9 -0.34 16.90 8.60
C ASN A 9 -0.17 16.33 10.01
N ASP A 10 -1.15 16.49 10.87
CA ASP A 10 -1.14 15.95 12.23
C ASP A 10 -1.11 14.42 12.19
N TRP A 11 -1.98 13.81 11.38
CA TRP A 11 -2.03 12.35 11.23
C TRP A 11 -0.74 11.79 10.64
N THR A 12 -0.19 12.40 9.59
CA THR A 12 1.09 11.96 9.00
C THR A 12 2.26 12.14 9.95
N SER A 13 2.23 13.16 10.79
CA SER A 13 3.25 13.38 11.83
C SER A 13 3.22 12.30 12.89
N GLU A 14 2.03 11.82 13.27
CA GLU A 14 1.88 10.77 14.26
C GLU A 14 2.24 9.38 13.70
N TYR A 15 1.79 9.07 12.47
CA TYR A 15 1.85 7.69 11.99
C TYR A 15 2.95 7.42 10.96
N ILE A 16 3.36 8.40 10.18
CA ILE A 16 4.28 8.19 9.05
C ILE A 16 5.70 8.64 9.37
N TYR A 17 5.86 9.75 10.10
CA TYR A 17 7.20 10.28 10.42
C TYR A 17 7.87 9.63 11.64
N GLU A 18 7.27 8.64 12.29
CA GLU A 18 7.88 7.92 13.41
C GLU A 18 9.14 7.11 13.02
N GLY A 19 9.45 6.96 11.74
CA GLY A 19 10.60 6.20 11.25
C GLY A 19 11.15 6.72 9.93
N ASP A 20 12.23 6.09 9.46
CA ASP A 20 12.76 6.37 8.13
C ASP A 20 11.75 5.96 7.05
N PRO A 21 11.62 6.77 5.97
CA PRO A 21 10.76 6.43 4.85
C PRO A 21 11.16 5.09 4.22
N ILE A 22 10.22 4.17 4.11
CA ILE A 22 10.45 2.84 3.54
C ILE A 22 10.28 2.90 2.02
N PRO A 23 11.32 2.66 1.21
CA PRO A 23 11.17 2.64 -0.24
C PRO A 23 10.19 1.54 -0.68
N LEU A 24 9.29 1.84 -1.61
CA LEU A 24 8.40 0.82 -2.18
C LEU A 24 9.18 -0.23 -2.98
N PHE A 25 10.12 0.21 -3.78
CA PHE A 25 10.91 -0.62 -4.67
C PHE A 25 12.39 -0.67 -4.29
N GLU A 26 13.05 -1.77 -4.64
CA GLU A 26 14.50 -1.82 -4.68
C GLU A 26 14.99 -1.16 -5.98
N THR A 27 15.88 -0.16 -5.86
CA THR A 27 16.36 0.65 -6.98
C THR A 27 17.88 0.63 -7.08
N THR A 28 18.38 0.99 -8.26
CA THR A 28 19.77 1.42 -8.44
C THR A 28 19.99 2.83 -7.90
N ALA A 29 21.24 3.29 -7.90
CA ALA A 29 21.57 4.67 -7.51
C ALA A 29 20.94 5.75 -8.42
N ASP A 30 20.48 5.38 -9.62
CA ASP A 30 19.83 6.25 -10.60
C ASP A 30 18.31 6.11 -10.58
N ASP A 31 17.72 5.63 -9.48
CA ASP A 31 16.27 5.42 -9.28
C ASP A 31 15.63 4.43 -10.28
N VAL A 32 16.41 3.55 -10.91
CA VAL A 32 15.89 2.50 -11.78
C VAL A 32 15.46 1.31 -10.94
N VAL A 33 14.17 0.96 -10.98
CA VAL A 33 13.61 -0.17 -10.24
C VAL A 33 14.18 -1.49 -10.75
N LEU A 34 14.69 -2.30 -9.83
CA LEU A 34 15.18 -3.65 -10.13
C LEU A 34 14.03 -4.59 -10.44
N THR A 35 14.33 -5.66 -11.17
CA THR A 35 13.38 -6.73 -11.49
C THR A 35 13.82 -8.05 -10.88
N LYS A 36 12.87 -8.97 -10.74
CA LYS A 36 13.09 -10.38 -10.42
C LYS A 36 12.21 -11.25 -11.30
N GLU A 37 12.57 -12.50 -11.45
CA GLU A 37 11.73 -13.50 -12.11
C GLU A 37 10.65 -14.03 -11.17
N TYR A 38 9.47 -14.31 -11.71
CA TYR A 38 8.35 -14.84 -10.95
C TYR A 38 7.42 -15.71 -11.79
N GLY A 39 6.97 -16.81 -11.18
CA GLY A 39 6.06 -17.76 -11.80
C GLY A 39 6.78 -18.87 -12.56
N SER A 40 6.00 -19.79 -13.16
CA SER A 40 6.52 -20.91 -13.96
C SER A 40 6.99 -20.50 -15.35
N ASP A 41 6.66 -19.30 -15.74
CA ASP A 41 6.97 -18.64 -17.01
C ASP A 41 8.15 -17.66 -16.89
N ASP A 42 8.78 -17.60 -15.71
CA ASP A 42 9.94 -16.76 -15.38
C ASP A 42 9.78 -15.29 -15.83
N ARG A 43 8.54 -14.77 -15.72
CA ARG A 43 8.29 -13.40 -16.13
C ARG A 43 8.99 -12.39 -15.22
N SER A 44 9.54 -11.36 -15.81
CA SER A 44 10.12 -10.26 -15.04
C SER A 44 9.03 -9.46 -14.33
N ILE A 45 9.23 -9.15 -13.05
CA ILE A 45 8.37 -8.27 -12.27
C ILE A 45 9.21 -7.24 -11.51
N LEU A 46 8.61 -6.09 -11.21
CA LEU A 46 9.23 -5.05 -10.39
C LEU A 46 9.51 -5.58 -8.99
N LYS A 47 10.70 -5.30 -8.48
CA LYS A 47 11.17 -5.81 -7.19
C LYS A 47 10.82 -4.84 -6.08
N ARG A 48 9.99 -5.29 -5.14
CA ARG A 48 9.76 -4.55 -3.88
C ARG A 48 11.05 -4.44 -3.09
N SER A 49 11.21 -3.38 -2.31
CA SER A 49 12.33 -3.28 -1.38
C SER A 49 12.24 -4.34 -0.29
N PRO A 50 13.37 -4.81 0.26
CA PRO A 50 13.36 -5.68 1.43
C PRO A 50 12.64 -5.05 2.63
N ASP A 51 12.84 -3.75 2.85
CA ASP A 51 12.24 -3.02 3.97
C ASP A 51 10.71 -2.95 3.87
N MET A 52 10.18 -2.77 2.64
CA MET A 52 8.73 -2.85 2.40
C MET A 52 8.18 -4.25 2.68
N GLU A 53 8.88 -5.29 2.23
CA GLU A 53 8.48 -6.68 2.51
C GLU A 53 8.50 -6.98 4.01
N ASP A 54 9.53 -6.54 4.73
CA ASP A 54 9.65 -6.69 6.18
C ASP A 54 8.58 -5.91 6.93
N ALA A 55 8.22 -4.70 6.48
CA ALA A 55 7.14 -3.91 7.08
C ALA A 55 5.79 -4.63 6.97
N ILE A 56 5.41 -5.11 5.77
CA ILE A 56 4.17 -5.87 5.59
C ILE A 56 4.19 -7.16 6.44
N GLN A 57 5.32 -7.87 6.46
CA GLN A 57 5.43 -9.10 7.22
C GLN A 57 5.27 -8.83 8.71
N ARG A 58 5.92 -7.80 9.24
CA ARG A 58 5.84 -7.41 10.65
C ARG A 58 4.42 -7.04 11.05
N GLU A 59 3.78 -6.18 10.29
CA GLU A 59 2.42 -5.72 10.59
C GLU A 59 1.38 -6.83 10.35
N GLY A 60 1.51 -7.59 9.27
CA GLY A 60 0.61 -8.71 8.98
C GLY A 60 0.67 -9.82 10.03
N MET A 61 1.85 -10.08 10.63
CA MET A 61 1.98 -11.08 11.69
C MET A 61 1.27 -10.66 12.98
N LYS A 62 1.07 -9.37 13.26
CA LYS A 62 0.21 -8.91 14.37
C LYS A 62 -1.24 -9.35 14.14
N VAL A 63 -1.77 -9.09 12.95
CA VAL A 63 -3.14 -9.50 12.56
C VAL A 63 -3.32 -11.02 12.60
N ILE A 64 -2.32 -11.77 12.14
CA ILE A 64 -2.34 -13.24 12.16
C ILE A 64 -2.28 -13.78 13.59
N GLY A 65 -1.43 -13.22 14.43
CA GLY A 65 -1.32 -13.62 15.84
C GLY A 65 -2.62 -13.39 16.59
N ASP A 66 -3.25 -12.28 16.32
CA ASP A 66 -4.53 -11.89 16.91
C ASP A 66 -5.73 -12.74 16.43
N TRP A 67 -5.65 -13.38 15.26
CA TRP A 67 -6.70 -14.26 14.74
C TRP A 67 -7.08 -15.42 15.68
N HIS A 68 -6.14 -15.89 16.47
CA HIS A 68 -6.34 -17.04 17.37
C HIS A 68 -6.70 -16.63 18.80
N THR A 69 -6.84 -15.34 19.08
CA THR A 69 -7.19 -14.85 20.40
C THR A 69 -8.69 -14.70 20.57
N THR A 70 -9.18 -14.80 21.80
CA THR A 70 -10.60 -14.56 22.13
C THR A 70 -10.95 -13.08 22.10
N ASP A 71 -9.96 -12.22 22.32
CA ASP A 71 -10.10 -10.76 22.36
C ASP A 71 -9.40 -10.18 21.13
N SER A 72 -10.00 -10.41 19.97
CA SER A 72 -9.47 -9.99 18.68
C SER A 72 -9.51 -8.46 18.55
N GLU A 73 -8.33 -7.83 18.45
CA GLU A 73 -8.19 -6.36 18.41
C GLU A 73 -8.00 -5.81 16.99
N TYR A 74 -7.27 -6.54 16.12
CA TYR A 74 -6.92 -6.04 14.80
C TYR A 74 -7.99 -6.35 13.74
N GLU A 75 -8.30 -5.37 12.91
CA GLU A 75 -9.23 -5.50 11.78
C GLU A 75 -8.54 -5.80 10.44
N GLY A 76 -7.24 -5.53 10.34
CA GLY A 76 -6.46 -5.77 9.12
C GLY A 76 -5.25 -4.86 9.02
N LEU A 77 -4.83 -4.61 7.78
CA LEU A 77 -3.75 -3.68 7.44
C LEU A 77 -4.29 -2.45 6.73
N LEU A 78 -3.91 -1.28 7.19
CA LEU A 78 -3.98 -0.04 6.44
C LEU A 78 -2.63 0.19 5.78
N TYR A 79 -2.59 0.69 4.54
CA TYR A 79 -1.36 1.00 3.85
C TYR A 79 -1.49 2.24 2.96
N LEU A 80 -0.36 2.92 2.80
CA LEU A 80 -0.22 4.13 2.01
C LEU A 80 1.00 4.01 1.09
N MET A 81 0.82 4.33 -0.19
CA MET A 81 1.91 4.65 -1.12
C MET A 81 2.00 6.17 -1.21
N TYR A 82 3.20 6.72 -1.09
CA TYR A 82 3.39 8.17 -1.05
C TYR A 82 4.74 8.59 -1.60
N ARG A 83 4.91 9.88 -1.86
CA ARG A 83 6.19 10.53 -2.10
C ARG A 83 6.42 11.64 -1.07
N LEU A 84 7.66 12.06 -0.93
CA LEU A 84 8.02 13.25 -0.16
C LEU A 84 8.26 14.42 -1.12
N GLN A 85 7.58 15.53 -0.87
CA GLN A 85 7.78 16.77 -1.60
C GLN A 85 7.98 17.90 -0.59
N ASP A 86 9.13 18.55 -0.64
CA ASP A 86 9.52 19.60 0.32
C ASP A 86 9.43 19.15 1.79
N GLY A 87 9.63 17.84 2.04
CA GLY A 87 9.53 17.23 3.36
C GLY A 87 8.10 16.85 3.78
N GLU A 88 7.08 17.12 2.98
CA GLU A 88 5.69 16.76 3.23
C GLU A 88 5.31 15.42 2.56
N VAL A 89 4.42 14.67 3.20
CA VAL A 89 3.83 13.44 2.65
C VAL A 89 2.77 13.81 1.61
N VAL A 90 3.06 13.50 0.34
CA VAL A 90 2.11 13.56 -0.76
C VAL A 90 1.59 12.15 -1.03
N PRO A 91 0.33 11.84 -0.71
CA PRO A 91 -0.24 10.52 -0.89
C PRO A 91 -0.46 10.22 -2.38
N LEU A 92 -0.14 8.99 -2.78
CA LEU A 92 -0.37 8.50 -4.13
C LEU A 92 -1.49 7.45 -4.15
N TYR A 93 -1.53 6.58 -3.16
CA TYR A 93 -2.54 5.54 -3.05
C TYR A 93 -2.74 5.11 -1.61
N VAL A 94 -3.98 4.98 -1.18
CA VAL A 94 -4.36 4.38 0.09
C VAL A 94 -5.20 3.13 -0.14
N GLY A 95 -5.08 2.17 0.75
CA GLY A 95 -5.89 0.96 0.70
C GLY A 95 -5.77 0.13 1.95
N LYS A 96 -6.55 -0.95 2.00
CA LYS A 96 -6.58 -1.88 3.12
C LYS A 96 -6.51 -3.34 2.69
N ALA A 97 -6.09 -4.19 3.62
CA ALA A 97 -6.28 -5.62 3.55
C ALA A 97 -7.00 -6.07 4.81
N GLY A 98 -8.30 -6.33 4.71
CA GLY A 98 -9.11 -6.76 5.84
C GLY A 98 -8.65 -8.11 6.40
N LYS A 99 -8.82 -8.30 7.72
CA LYS A 99 -8.51 -9.53 8.43
C LYS A 99 -9.37 -10.70 7.94
N TYR A 100 -10.66 -10.46 7.72
CA TYR A 100 -11.59 -11.47 7.31
C TYR A 100 -11.76 -11.55 5.79
N GLY A 101 -12.02 -12.77 5.28
CA GLY A 101 -12.49 -12.99 3.92
C GLY A 101 -13.93 -12.49 3.72
N ARG A 102 -14.45 -12.64 2.51
CA ARG A 102 -15.79 -12.16 2.15
C ARG A 102 -16.93 -12.81 2.96
N ASP A 103 -16.70 -14.00 3.47
CA ASP A 103 -17.63 -14.74 4.33
C ASP A 103 -17.64 -14.25 5.80
N GLY A 104 -16.68 -13.43 6.18
CA GLY A 104 -16.53 -12.89 7.53
C GLY A 104 -16.04 -13.90 8.57
N GLU A 105 -15.87 -15.18 8.20
CA GLU A 105 -15.56 -16.26 9.14
C GLU A 105 -14.10 -16.69 9.11
N GLN A 106 -13.43 -16.57 7.96
CA GLN A 106 -12.08 -17.06 7.79
C GLN A 106 -11.08 -15.91 7.61
N LEU A 107 -9.84 -16.16 8.03
CA LEU A 107 -8.75 -15.23 7.77
C LEU A 107 -8.62 -14.96 6.26
N SER A 108 -8.61 -13.71 5.87
CA SER A 108 -8.43 -13.30 4.48
C SER A 108 -7.19 -13.95 3.86
N VAL A 109 -7.32 -14.49 2.66
CA VAL A 109 -6.19 -15.10 1.94
C VAL A 109 -5.01 -14.12 1.74
N ASN A 110 -5.29 -12.81 1.65
CA ASN A 110 -4.26 -11.79 1.52
C ASN A 110 -3.38 -11.71 2.79
N ILE A 111 -3.99 -11.92 3.96
CA ILE A 111 -3.30 -11.94 5.25
C ILE A 111 -2.74 -13.34 5.55
N ALA A 112 -3.54 -14.41 5.35
CA ALA A 112 -3.16 -15.77 5.66
C ALA A 112 -1.88 -16.22 4.92
N ASP A 113 -1.73 -15.84 3.65
CA ASP A 113 -0.60 -16.21 2.82
C ASP A 113 0.74 -15.60 3.29
N LEU A 114 0.70 -14.57 4.16
CA LEU A 114 1.90 -14.04 4.81
C LEU A 114 2.58 -15.08 5.72
N ARG A 115 1.83 -16.02 6.32
CA ARG A 115 2.39 -17.13 7.11
C ARG A 115 3.37 -17.99 6.29
N GLY A 116 2.98 -18.31 5.08
CA GLY A 116 3.78 -19.09 4.13
C GLY A 116 4.79 -18.26 3.35
N ARG A 117 4.89 -16.96 3.61
CA ARG A 117 5.68 -16.00 2.83
C ARG A 117 5.38 -16.05 1.33
N SER A 118 4.12 -16.35 0.98
CA SER A 118 3.68 -16.37 -0.40
C SER A 118 3.71 -14.95 -0.98
N LYS A 119 4.49 -14.77 -2.04
CA LYS A 119 4.62 -13.49 -2.72
C LYS A 119 3.52 -13.24 -3.73
N SER A 120 2.69 -14.23 -4.06
CA SER A 120 1.65 -14.11 -5.08
C SER A 120 0.57 -13.10 -4.70
N LYS A 121 0.20 -13.03 -3.43
CA LYS A 121 -0.86 -12.13 -2.90
C LYS A 121 -0.31 -11.02 -2.03
N PHE A 122 0.51 -11.34 -1.06
CA PHE A 122 1.27 -10.46 -0.18
C PHE A 122 0.50 -9.21 0.26
N ALA A 123 -0.58 -9.39 1.01
CA ALA A 123 -1.45 -8.31 1.51
C ALA A 123 -1.89 -7.32 0.41
N ARG A 124 -2.31 -7.79 -0.76
CA ARG A 124 -2.64 -7.02 -1.97
C ARG A 124 -1.45 -6.52 -2.80
N TRP A 125 -0.26 -6.47 -2.24
CA TRP A 125 0.98 -6.05 -2.92
C TRP A 125 1.74 -7.23 -3.55
N GLY A 126 1.01 -8.29 -3.93
CA GLY A 126 1.57 -9.52 -4.47
C GLY A 126 2.11 -9.40 -5.89
N ASP A 127 2.86 -10.44 -6.26
CA ASP A 127 3.51 -10.60 -7.57
C ASP A 127 2.57 -11.18 -8.64
N GLY A 128 1.41 -11.71 -8.23
CA GLY A 128 0.37 -12.25 -9.12
C GLY A 128 -0.36 -11.15 -9.91
N TYR A 129 -0.87 -11.49 -11.10
CA TYR A 129 -1.56 -10.54 -11.98
C TYR A 129 -2.85 -9.91 -11.40
N ALA A 130 -3.39 -10.42 -10.33
CA ALA A 130 -4.54 -9.80 -9.67
C ALA A 130 -4.15 -8.85 -8.52
N TYR A 131 -2.85 -8.51 -8.41
CA TYR A 131 -2.29 -7.75 -7.29
C TYR A 131 -1.40 -6.61 -7.78
N HIS A 132 -1.18 -5.61 -6.92
CA HIS A 132 -0.59 -4.33 -7.32
C HIS A 132 0.74 -4.47 -8.05
N ILE A 133 1.69 -5.25 -7.51
CA ILE A 133 3.01 -5.36 -8.15
C ILE A 133 2.95 -6.15 -9.46
N GLY A 134 2.17 -7.23 -9.51
CA GLY A 134 2.05 -8.03 -10.74
C GLY A 134 1.40 -7.27 -11.89
N GLU A 135 0.34 -6.52 -11.62
CA GLU A 135 -0.35 -5.68 -12.62
C GLU A 135 0.50 -4.48 -13.04
N LEU A 136 1.12 -3.78 -12.06
CA LEU A 136 2.00 -2.65 -12.38
C LEU A 136 3.21 -3.11 -13.19
N SER A 137 3.76 -4.28 -12.89
CA SER A 137 4.84 -4.88 -13.69
C SER A 137 4.42 -5.13 -15.13
N ALA A 138 3.17 -5.59 -15.34
CA ALA A 138 2.66 -5.78 -16.69
C ALA A 138 2.51 -4.46 -17.47
N ALA A 139 2.25 -3.35 -16.77
CA ALA A 139 2.15 -2.03 -17.38
C ALA A 139 3.53 -1.42 -17.74
N VAL A 140 4.58 -1.77 -16.94
CA VAL A 140 5.91 -1.16 -17.08
C VAL A 140 6.87 -2.00 -17.93
N LEU A 141 6.70 -3.34 -17.95
CA LEU A 141 7.69 -4.29 -18.49
C LEU A 141 7.29 -4.97 -19.81
N ASP A 142 6.30 -4.46 -20.51
CA ASP A 142 5.85 -5.00 -21.79
C ASP A 142 5.53 -6.51 -21.74
N HIS A 143 4.67 -6.91 -20.83
CA HIS A 143 4.18 -8.28 -20.73
C HIS A 143 3.14 -8.58 -21.82
N GLU A 144 2.97 -9.86 -22.17
CA GLU A 144 1.90 -10.32 -23.07
C GLU A 144 0.49 -9.97 -22.53
N LYS A 145 0.35 -9.86 -21.20
CA LYS A 145 -0.91 -9.47 -20.55
C LYS A 145 -1.15 -7.97 -20.71
N THR A 146 -2.28 -7.61 -21.28
CA THR A 146 -2.75 -6.21 -21.26
C THR A 146 -3.04 -5.78 -19.82
N PRO A 147 -2.39 -4.74 -19.31
CA PRO A 147 -2.66 -4.24 -17.96
C PRO A 147 -4.06 -3.63 -17.85
N VAL A 148 -4.61 -3.65 -16.64
CA VAL A 148 -5.83 -2.89 -16.32
C VAL A 148 -5.50 -1.40 -16.36
N GLN A 149 -6.42 -0.55 -16.86
CA GLN A 149 -6.23 0.89 -17.05
C GLN A 149 -5.64 1.57 -15.79
N LYS A 150 -6.15 1.26 -14.62
CA LYS A 150 -5.62 1.74 -13.34
C LYS A 150 -4.09 1.63 -13.23
N TYR A 151 -3.51 0.50 -13.66
CA TYR A 151 -2.06 0.30 -13.53
C TYR A 151 -1.26 0.91 -14.68
N SER A 152 -1.89 1.15 -15.81
CA SER A 152 -1.32 2.01 -16.86
C SER A 152 -1.20 3.45 -16.34
N ASP A 153 -2.25 3.96 -15.68
CA ASP A 153 -2.24 5.29 -15.06
C ASP A 153 -1.18 5.38 -13.94
N TRP A 154 -1.02 4.31 -13.16
CA TRP A 154 0.06 4.23 -12.16
C TRP A 154 1.44 4.26 -12.82
N ALA A 155 1.64 3.49 -13.88
CA ALA A 155 2.90 3.46 -14.62
C ALA A 155 3.26 4.85 -15.14
N ASP A 156 2.31 5.52 -15.78
CA ASP A 156 2.49 6.87 -16.31
C ASP A 156 2.80 7.92 -15.21
N SER A 157 2.20 7.77 -14.04
CA SER A 157 2.43 8.67 -12.91
C SER A 157 3.78 8.43 -12.23
N LEU A 158 4.17 7.16 -12.05
CA LEU A 158 5.31 6.79 -11.23
C LEU A 158 6.63 6.74 -12.01
N PHE A 159 6.61 6.39 -13.30
CA PHE A 159 7.79 6.10 -14.09
C PHE A 159 8.00 7.12 -15.22
N GLU A 160 9.25 7.26 -15.64
CA GLU A 160 9.57 7.94 -16.90
C GLU A 160 9.06 7.11 -18.09
N PRO A 161 8.69 7.73 -19.21
CA PRO A 161 8.20 7.03 -20.39
C PRO A 161 9.17 5.92 -20.84
N ASP A 162 8.61 4.74 -21.17
CA ASP A 162 9.35 3.57 -21.67
C ASP A 162 10.54 3.16 -20.76
N SER A 163 10.42 3.39 -19.45
CA SER A 163 11.50 3.21 -18.51
C SER A 163 11.02 2.61 -17.20
N ARG A 164 11.95 1.97 -16.47
CA ARG A 164 11.78 1.57 -15.07
C ARG A 164 12.32 2.62 -14.09
N ARG A 165 12.73 3.78 -14.57
CA ARG A 165 13.20 4.87 -13.73
C ARG A 165 12.01 5.56 -13.10
N LEU A 166 12.03 5.71 -11.78
CA LEU A 166 11.02 6.48 -11.05
C LEU A 166 11.19 7.98 -11.36
N ARG A 167 10.09 8.69 -11.55
CA ARG A 167 10.09 10.17 -11.66
C ARG A 167 10.53 10.83 -10.35
N THR A 168 10.15 10.23 -9.24
CA THR A 168 10.53 10.60 -7.87
C THR A 168 10.56 9.35 -7.01
N PRO A 169 11.36 9.29 -5.92
CA PRO A 169 11.30 8.19 -4.99
C PRO A 169 9.88 7.96 -4.45
N VAL A 170 9.46 6.70 -4.43
CA VAL A 170 8.15 6.26 -3.94
C VAL A 170 8.33 5.45 -2.68
N TYR A 171 7.56 5.79 -1.67
CA TYR A 171 7.62 5.19 -0.35
C TYR A 171 6.35 4.43 0.00
N PHE A 172 6.47 3.58 0.97
CA PHE A 172 5.39 2.73 1.45
C PHE A 172 5.30 2.80 2.98
N TRP A 173 4.07 2.87 3.47
CA TRP A 173 3.76 2.76 4.89
C TRP A 173 2.64 1.74 5.08
N THR A 174 2.69 0.98 6.17
CA THR A 174 1.62 0.05 6.55
C THR A 174 1.58 -0.12 8.06
N ARG A 175 0.37 -0.34 8.58
CA ARG A 175 0.11 -0.56 10.00
C ARG A 175 -1.01 -1.59 10.16
N ALA A 176 -0.83 -2.50 11.13
CA ALA A 176 -1.93 -3.31 11.65
C ALA A 176 -2.88 -2.38 12.41
N TRP A 177 -4.12 -2.29 11.94
CA TRP A 177 -5.12 -1.34 12.42
C TRP A 177 -6.08 -2.02 13.38
N LYS A 178 -6.37 -1.36 14.51
CA LYS A 178 -7.32 -1.80 15.52
C LYS A 178 -8.63 -1.01 15.40
N ALA A 179 -9.74 -1.60 15.86
CA ALA A 179 -11.02 -0.92 15.88
C ALA A 179 -11.07 0.29 16.80
N ASP A 180 -10.21 0.30 17.85
CA ASP A 180 -10.07 1.39 18.82
C ASP A 180 -8.94 2.38 18.48
N ASP A 181 -8.23 2.20 17.35
CA ASP A 181 -7.31 3.22 16.85
C ASP A 181 -8.08 4.49 16.47
N THR A 182 -7.49 5.65 16.77
CA THR A 182 -8.09 6.93 16.41
C THR A 182 -7.78 7.30 14.96
N GLY A 183 -8.81 7.78 14.24
CA GLY A 183 -8.68 8.19 12.86
C GLY A 183 -8.17 9.62 12.69
N LEU A 184 -8.41 10.20 11.51
CA LEU A 184 -8.07 11.60 11.21
C LEU A 184 -8.76 12.61 12.12
N TYR A 185 -9.92 12.24 12.66
CA TYR A 185 -10.66 13.04 13.64
C TYR A 185 -10.39 12.46 15.03
N TYR A 186 -9.38 12.95 15.72
CA TYR A 186 -8.75 12.42 16.94
C TYR A 186 -9.68 12.06 18.12
N ASP A 187 -10.94 12.50 18.09
CA ASP A 187 -11.90 12.24 19.16
C ASP A 187 -12.72 10.95 18.97
N PHE A 188 -12.45 10.18 17.88
CA PHE A 188 -13.26 9.03 17.52
C PHE A 188 -12.42 7.80 17.19
N GLU A 189 -12.71 6.69 17.87
CA GLU A 189 -12.31 5.36 17.44
C GLU A 189 -12.81 5.12 16.01
N THR A 190 -11.94 4.69 15.13
CA THR A 190 -12.26 4.60 13.71
C THR A 190 -11.91 3.23 13.15
N PRO A 191 -12.91 2.40 12.81
CA PRO A 191 -12.69 1.11 12.16
C PRO A 191 -11.88 1.25 10.86
N LEU A 192 -11.16 0.19 10.49
CA LEU A 192 -10.28 0.14 9.31
C LEU A 192 -10.97 0.61 8.01
N GLU A 193 -12.22 0.21 7.82
CA GLU A 193 -12.98 0.57 6.63
C GLU A 193 -13.27 2.07 6.58
N GLU A 194 -13.71 2.63 7.70
CA GLU A 194 -13.97 4.06 7.81
C GLU A 194 -12.69 4.88 7.71
N MET A 195 -11.58 4.37 8.26
CA MET A 195 -10.28 5.03 8.18
C MET A 195 -9.79 5.18 6.73
N GLU A 196 -9.92 4.13 5.91
CA GLU A 196 -9.61 4.21 4.48
C GLU A 196 -10.46 5.31 3.81
N TYR A 197 -11.78 5.33 4.05
CA TYR A 197 -12.68 6.36 3.49
C TYR A 197 -12.36 7.77 3.97
N GLN A 198 -12.03 7.96 5.26
CA GLN A 198 -11.65 9.26 5.80
C GLN A 198 -10.39 9.79 5.13
N ILE A 199 -9.36 8.94 4.98
CA ILE A 199 -8.13 9.32 4.28
C ILE A 199 -8.44 9.67 2.83
N VAL A 200 -9.10 8.80 2.07
CA VAL A 200 -9.45 9.07 0.66
C VAL A 200 -10.22 10.37 0.52
N GLY A 201 -11.21 10.61 1.39
CA GLY A 201 -12.03 11.83 1.36
C GLY A 201 -11.24 13.12 1.61
N ILE A 202 -10.19 13.08 2.44
CA ILE A 202 -9.33 14.25 2.68
C ILE A 202 -8.32 14.43 1.56
N ILE A 203 -7.63 13.35 1.18
CA ILE A 203 -6.53 13.45 0.21
C ILE A 203 -7.02 13.72 -1.21
N SER A 204 -8.22 13.26 -1.58
CA SER A 204 -8.82 13.60 -2.89
C SER A 204 -9.09 15.10 -3.07
N ASP A 205 -9.33 15.81 -1.97
CA ASP A 205 -9.48 17.27 -1.98
C ASP A 205 -8.13 18.01 -1.99
N LEU A 206 -7.14 17.44 -1.25
CA LEU A 206 -5.84 18.10 -1.07
C LEU A 206 -4.87 17.81 -2.22
N TYR A 207 -4.98 16.63 -2.84
CA TYR A 207 -4.04 16.12 -3.83
C TYR A 207 -4.76 15.45 -5.02
N PRO A 208 -5.74 16.15 -5.66
CA PRO A 208 -6.58 15.55 -6.71
C PRO A 208 -5.78 15.07 -7.92
N ASP A 209 -4.65 15.74 -8.23
CA ASP A 209 -3.81 15.44 -9.38
C ASP A 209 -2.76 14.33 -9.10
N ASP A 210 -2.54 13.98 -7.83
CA ASP A 210 -1.55 12.99 -7.41
C ASP A 210 -2.16 11.64 -7.06
N LEU A 211 -3.44 11.65 -6.66
CA LEU A 211 -4.11 10.48 -6.12
C LEU A 211 -4.45 9.46 -7.20
N LEU A 212 -3.97 8.24 -7.03
CA LEU A 212 -4.16 7.10 -7.94
C LEU A 212 -5.30 6.15 -7.51
N ASN A 213 -6.08 6.52 -6.49
CA ASN A 213 -7.29 5.79 -6.12
C ASN A 213 -8.38 6.05 -7.17
N THR A 214 -8.82 5.00 -7.86
CA THR A 214 -9.90 5.07 -8.85
C THR A 214 -11.25 4.65 -8.28
N GLU A 215 -11.27 4.04 -7.10
CA GLU A 215 -12.47 3.56 -6.40
C GLU A 215 -12.65 4.38 -5.13
N GLY A 216 -13.79 5.07 -5.01
CA GLY A 216 -14.14 5.86 -3.81
C GLY A 216 -13.80 7.36 -3.88
N ALA A 217 -13.43 7.89 -5.06
CA ALA A 217 -13.32 9.32 -5.29
C ALA A 217 -14.64 9.91 -5.79
#